data_c886d4f43c808956c0237b5a6511237c
#
_entry.id   c886d4f43c808956c0237b5a6511237c
#
_cell.length_a   1.000
_cell.length_b   1.000
_cell.length_c   1.000
_cell.angle_alpha   90.00
_cell.angle_beta   90.00
_cell.angle_gamma   90.00
#
_symmetry.space_group_name_H-M   'P 1'
#
loop_
_entity.id
_entity.type
_entity.pdbx_description
1 polymer ?
#
loop_
_entity_poly.entity_id
_entity_poly.type
_entity_poly.pdbx_seq_one_letter_code
_entity_poly.pdbx_strand_id
1 'polypeptide(L)'
;MSTKEFDPYYQEYTSNDAVLKYSKATAGYGISYLLDHDYKRVYLDALRAMQTDVRRRGLRLLEFGCGAGMNLLHLTSVLEKEGFRIKRSVGTDFSPTLIDAAWRESRNYLPKEKQGRVEFYVARNETLVRDLATALREPPDKLFSGFDLILGVNTARYCHRSETQLDSAKDIFALLAPGGVCVNIDMNDRFLFFRSSLKRGARAQQKKGGEAYIPSLQDYAAPFKKAGFEMLRQEHFCWVPHSAGAPMCTILSSLSPVLSLVAKSRAMRSLVVGRKPAA
;
A
#
# COMPACT_ATOMS: atom_id res chain seq x y z
N MET A 1 -19.89 -9.16 -21.30
CA MET A 1 -19.76 -9.57 -19.87
C MET A 1 -18.47 -10.35 -19.75
N SER A 2 -17.50 -9.81 -19.03
CA SER A 2 -16.13 -10.36 -18.96
C SER A 2 -16.09 -11.51 -17.95
N THR A 3 -15.42 -12.60 -18.32
CA THR A 3 -15.16 -13.83 -17.56
C THR A 3 -14.35 -13.64 -16.25
N LYS A 4 -14.34 -12.43 -15.68
CA LYS A 4 -13.61 -12.06 -14.45
C LYS A 4 -14.33 -12.43 -13.14
N GLU A 5 -15.54 -12.99 -13.20
CA GLU A 5 -16.29 -13.40 -12.00
C GLU A 5 -15.74 -14.66 -11.29
N PHE A 6 -14.78 -15.36 -11.89
CA PHE A 6 -14.18 -16.58 -11.35
C PHE A 6 -12.69 -16.43 -10.97
N ASP A 7 -12.22 -15.20 -10.72
CA ASP A 7 -10.87 -15.04 -10.18
C ASP A 7 -10.85 -15.54 -8.71
N PRO A 8 -10.06 -16.57 -8.35
CA PRO A 8 -9.95 -17.07 -6.99
C PRO A 8 -9.62 -15.99 -5.97
N TYR A 9 -8.88 -14.94 -6.40
CA TYR A 9 -8.59 -13.78 -5.56
C TYR A 9 -9.82 -12.94 -5.26
N TYR A 10 -10.72 -12.77 -6.22
CA TYR A 10 -11.96 -12.04 -5.98
C TYR A 10 -12.77 -12.72 -4.87
N GLN A 11 -12.86 -14.04 -4.91
CA GLN A 11 -13.57 -14.82 -3.88
C GLN A 11 -12.87 -14.74 -2.51
N GLU A 12 -11.53 -14.84 -2.46
CA GLU A 12 -10.77 -14.71 -1.21
C GLU A 12 -11.02 -13.36 -0.53
N TYR A 13 -11.03 -12.26 -1.29
CA TYR A 13 -11.13 -10.90 -0.72
C TYR A 13 -12.56 -10.36 -0.59
N THR A 14 -13.56 -11.07 -1.09
CA THR A 14 -14.97 -10.73 -0.91
C THR A 14 -15.64 -11.53 0.20
N SER A 15 -14.95 -12.48 0.80
CA SER A 15 -15.44 -13.31 1.91
C SER A 15 -15.37 -12.59 3.26
N ASN A 16 -16.17 -13.03 4.22
CA ASN A 16 -16.09 -12.54 5.60
C ASN A 16 -14.74 -12.88 6.27
N ASP A 17 -14.08 -13.98 5.85
CA ASP A 17 -12.75 -14.35 6.36
C ASP A 17 -11.68 -13.32 5.95
N ALA A 18 -11.85 -12.65 4.82
CA ALA A 18 -10.97 -11.54 4.43
C ALA A 18 -11.05 -10.39 5.43
N VAL A 19 -12.22 -10.07 5.96
CA VAL A 19 -12.39 -9.02 6.98
C VAL A 19 -11.56 -9.34 8.21
N LEU A 20 -11.62 -10.58 8.72
CA LEU A 20 -10.84 -11.00 9.89
C LEU A 20 -9.34 -10.91 9.65
N LYS A 21 -8.88 -11.23 8.43
CA LYS A 21 -7.47 -11.21 8.05
C LYS A 21 -6.89 -9.80 7.93
N TYR A 22 -7.71 -8.82 7.54
CA TYR A 22 -7.25 -7.46 7.22
C TYR A 22 -7.77 -6.37 8.15
N SER A 23 -8.54 -6.73 9.18
CA SER A 23 -9.02 -5.80 10.21
C SER A 23 -7.91 -5.45 11.20
N LYS A 24 -7.92 -4.21 11.67
CA LYS A 24 -7.01 -3.75 12.73
C LYS A 24 -7.31 -4.43 14.07
N ALA A 25 -8.56 -4.74 14.35
CA ALA A 25 -8.96 -5.42 15.57
C ALA A 25 -8.32 -6.80 15.74
N THR A 26 -7.97 -7.46 14.62
CA THR A 26 -7.32 -8.77 14.60
C THR A 26 -5.82 -8.71 14.27
N ALA A 27 -5.26 -7.49 14.17
CA ALA A 27 -3.85 -7.30 13.85
C ALA A 27 -2.95 -7.91 14.93
N GLY A 28 -2.10 -8.87 14.55
CA GLY A 28 -1.10 -9.45 15.42
C GLY A 28 0.01 -8.46 15.79
N TYR A 29 0.83 -8.82 16.79
CA TYR A 29 1.92 -7.97 17.27
C TYR A 29 2.90 -7.56 16.16
N GLY A 30 3.29 -8.48 15.27
CA GLY A 30 4.21 -8.19 14.17
C GLY A 30 3.67 -7.15 13.20
N ILE A 31 2.37 -7.15 12.91
CA ILE A 31 1.73 -6.13 12.06
C ILE A 31 1.78 -4.77 12.75
N SER A 32 1.40 -4.70 14.02
CA SER A 32 1.44 -3.46 14.81
C SER A 32 2.87 -2.90 14.86
N TYR A 33 3.87 -3.77 15.08
CA TYR A 33 5.27 -3.39 15.05
C TYR A 33 5.69 -2.77 13.71
N LEU A 34 5.32 -3.39 12.59
CA LEU A 34 5.65 -2.88 11.26
C LEU A 34 5.04 -1.49 11.01
N LEU A 35 3.78 -1.32 11.39
CA LEU A 35 3.08 -0.04 11.25
C LEU A 35 3.72 1.06 12.08
N ASP A 36 4.10 0.75 13.33
CA ASP A 36 4.66 1.73 14.27
C ASP A 36 6.14 2.07 14.01
N HIS A 37 6.87 1.21 13.32
CA HIS A 37 8.32 1.36 13.13
C HIS A 37 8.71 1.43 11.66
N ASP A 38 8.73 0.31 10.95
CA ASP A 38 9.32 0.24 9.62
C ASP A 38 8.51 1.02 8.58
N TYR A 39 7.19 0.87 8.57
CA TYR A 39 6.34 1.57 7.61
C TYR A 39 6.22 3.06 7.97
N LYS A 40 6.06 3.39 9.25
CA LYS A 40 6.08 4.78 9.71
C LYS A 40 7.32 5.52 9.21
N ARG A 41 8.51 4.93 9.38
CA ARG A 41 9.77 5.51 8.91
C ARG A 41 9.76 5.77 7.41
N VAL A 42 9.30 4.79 6.61
CA VAL A 42 9.20 4.95 5.15
C VAL A 42 8.28 6.12 4.78
N TYR A 43 7.13 6.23 5.42
CA TYR A 43 6.18 7.31 5.14
C TYR A 43 6.72 8.69 5.55
N LEU A 44 7.37 8.79 6.70
CA LEU A 44 7.99 10.05 7.14
C LEU A 44 9.14 10.47 6.22
N ASP A 45 9.96 9.53 5.74
CA ASP A 45 11.02 9.80 4.77
C ASP A 45 10.43 10.25 3.41
N ALA A 46 9.34 9.62 2.96
CA ALA A 46 8.62 10.03 1.76
C ALA A 46 8.08 11.46 1.87
N LEU A 47 7.51 11.83 3.02
CA LEU A 47 7.03 13.19 3.28
C LEU A 47 8.17 14.23 3.31
N ARG A 48 9.35 13.87 3.81
CA ARG A 48 10.54 14.75 3.76
C ARG A 48 11.06 14.95 2.33
N ALA A 49 10.85 13.97 1.47
CA ALA A 49 11.26 14.04 0.07
C ALA A 49 10.29 14.81 -0.84
N MET A 50 9.14 15.24 -0.32
CA MET A 50 8.18 16.06 -1.08
C MET A 50 8.76 17.45 -1.36
N GLN A 51 8.43 17.98 -2.55
CA GLN A 51 8.81 19.34 -2.96
C GLN A 51 7.74 20.39 -2.60
N THR A 52 6.69 19.98 -1.89
CA THR A 52 5.57 20.85 -1.51
C THR A 52 5.46 20.99 -0.01
N ASP A 53 5.12 22.18 0.46
CA ASP A 53 4.90 22.45 1.89
C ASP A 53 3.53 21.92 2.37
N VAL A 54 3.47 20.60 2.55
CA VAL A 54 2.26 19.90 3.03
C VAL A 54 1.95 20.20 4.50
N ARG A 55 2.94 20.68 5.30
CA ARG A 55 2.70 21.05 6.70
C ARG A 55 1.79 22.28 6.80
N ARG A 56 1.97 23.26 5.92
CA ARG A 56 1.16 24.50 5.92
C ARG A 56 -0.23 24.27 5.34
N ARG A 57 -0.33 23.65 4.17
CA ARG A 57 -1.61 23.50 3.46
C ARG A 57 -2.46 22.31 3.92
N GLY A 58 -1.89 21.38 4.63
CA GLY A 58 -2.50 20.12 5.02
C GLY A 58 -2.33 19.03 3.97
N LEU A 59 -2.21 17.78 4.44
CA LEU A 59 -1.86 16.61 3.68
C LEU A 59 -3.12 15.89 3.16
N ARG A 60 -3.11 15.50 1.89
CA ARG A 60 -4.14 14.69 1.24
C ARG A 60 -3.55 13.32 0.91
N LEU A 61 -4.14 12.28 1.47
CA LEU A 61 -3.67 10.90 1.40
C LEU A 61 -4.59 10.06 0.53
N LEU A 62 -4.03 9.12 -0.22
CA LEU A 62 -4.75 8.03 -0.87
C LEU A 62 -4.03 6.71 -0.61
N GLU A 63 -4.73 5.70 -0.15
CA GLU A 63 -4.26 4.31 -0.13
C GLU A 63 -5.06 3.48 -1.12
N PHE A 64 -4.40 2.93 -2.14
CA PHE A 64 -5.00 1.98 -3.08
C PHE A 64 -4.80 0.55 -2.58
N GLY A 65 -5.85 -0.29 -2.67
CA GLY A 65 -5.88 -1.62 -2.07
C GLY A 65 -5.81 -1.58 -0.54
N CYS A 66 -6.61 -0.71 0.07
CA CYS A 66 -6.54 -0.43 1.52
C CYS A 66 -7.09 -1.57 2.39
N GLY A 67 -7.75 -2.59 1.80
CA GLY A 67 -8.43 -3.63 2.55
C GLY A 67 -9.46 -3.05 3.52
N ALA A 68 -9.45 -3.50 4.77
CA ALA A 68 -10.30 -2.95 5.84
C ALA A 68 -9.75 -1.63 6.45
N GLY A 69 -8.86 -0.91 5.76
CA GLY A 69 -8.40 0.42 6.14
C GLY A 69 -7.34 0.48 7.24
N MET A 70 -6.82 -0.66 7.70
CA MET A 70 -5.92 -0.73 8.85
C MET A 70 -4.70 0.19 8.74
N ASN A 71 -3.99 0.17 7.61
CA ASN A 71 -2.78 0.95 7.42
C ASN A 71 -3.11 2.46 7.26
N LEU A 72 -4.14 2.82 6.50
CA LEU A 72 -4.55 4.21 6.32
C LEU A 72 -5.00 4.87 7.63
N LEU A 73 -5.83 4.17 8.42
CA LEU A 73 -6.30 4.64 9.73
C LEU A 73 -5.13 4.85 10.69
N HIS A 74 -4.20 3.87 10.73
CA HIS A 74 -3.00 3.98 11.55
C HIS A 74 -2.13 5.16 11.12
N LEU A 75 -1.83 5.25 9.82
CA LEU A 75 -0.99 6.32 9.25
C LEU A 75 -1.60 7.70 9.51
N THR A 76 -2.90 7.87 9.30
CA THR A 76 -3.60 9.15 9.59
C THR A 76 -3.37 9.58 11.04
N SER A 77 -3.54 8.64 11.99
CA SER A 77 -3.31 8.92 13.42
C SER A 77 -1.85 9.24 13.74
N VAL A 78 -0.91 8.49 13.16
CA VAL A 78 0.53 8.68 13.37
C VAL A 78 0.99 10.03 12.83
N LEU A 79 0.58 10.40 11.62
CA LEU A 79 0.99 11.66 11.00
C LEU A 79 0.47 12.88 11.76
N GLU A 80 -0.73 12.81 12.32
CA GLU A 80 -1.23 13.89 13.19
C GLU A 80 -0.38 14.02 14.46
N LYS A 81 0.05 12.93 15.09
CA LYS A 81 0.99 12.96 16.23
C LYS A 81 2.36 13.54 15.85
N GLU A 82 2.80 13.36 14.61
CA GLU A 82 4.01 13.97 14.06
C GLU A 82 3.84 15.43 13.59
N GLY A 83 2.67 16.04 13.88
CA GLY A 83 2.38 17.43 13.61
C GLY A 83 1.91 17.74 12.19
N PHE A 84 1.51 16.73 11.42
CA PHE A 84 0.88 16.95 10.12
C PHE A 84 -0.64 17.17 10.27
N ARG A 85 -1.16 18.22 9.65
CA ARG A 85 -2.60 18.41 9.52
C ARG A 85 -3.11 17.55 8.36
N ILE A 86 -3.96 16.57 8.63
CA ILE A 86 -4.62 15.78 7.60
C ILE A 86 -5.85 16.53 7.10
N LYS A 87 -5.86 16.86 5.81
CA LYS A 87 -6.99 17.51 5.15
C LYS A 87 -8.00 16.48 4.63
N ARG A 88 -7.51 15.37 4.07
CA ARG A 88 -8.32 14.30 3.51
C ARG A 88 -7.51 13.01 3.48
N SER A 89 -8.11 11.89 3.83
CA SER A 89 -7.55 10.54 3.65
C SER A 89 -8.58 9.68 2.92
N VAL A 90 -8.19 9.08 1.81
CA VAL A 90 -9.05 8.22 0.99
C VAL A 90 -8.44 6.83 0.93
N GLY A 91 -9.24 5.82 1.24
CA GLY A 91 -8.89 4.42 1.01
C GLY A 91 -9.73 3.83 -0.12
N THR A 92 -9.10 3.06 -1.00
CA THR A 92 -9.83 2.34 -2.05
C THR A 92 -9.48 0.85 -2.02
N ASP A 93 -10.48 0.02 -2.27
CA ASP A 93 -10.31 -1.42 -2.47
C ASP A 93 -11.35 -1.93 -3.45
N PHE A 94 -11.06 -3.00 -4.17
CA PHE A 94 -12.02 -3.58 -5.13
C PHE A 94 -13.15 -4.35 -4.43
N SER A 95 -12.98 -4.73 -3.16
CA SER A 95 -13.92 -5.52 -2.37
C SER A 95 -14.90 -4.63 -1.60
N PRO A 96 -16.20 -4.63 -1.94
CA PRO A 96 -17.22 -3.93 -1.16
C PRO A 96 -17.23 -4.38 0.31
N THR A 97 -17.04 -5.67 0.56
CA THR A 97 -17.01 -6.25 1.93
C THR A 97 -15.89 -5.64 2.77
N LEU A 98 -14.69 -5.46 2.20
CA LEU A 98 -13.57 -4.82 2.88
C LEU A 98 -13.80 -3.32 3.08
N ILE A 99 -14.39 -2.63 2.11
CA ILE A 99 -14.75 -1.21 2.24
C ILE A 99 -15.80 -1.00 3.34
N ASP A 100 -16.82 -1.86 3.43
CA ASP A 100 -17.78 -1.81 4.54
C ASP A 100 -17.12 -2.05 5.90
N ALA A 101 -16.13 -2.95 5.96
CA ALA A 101 -15.32 -3.16 7.16
C ALA A 101 -14.48 -1.91 7.48
N ALA A 102 -13.85 -1.29 6.49
CA ALA A 102 -13.05 -0.08 6.67
C ALA A 102 -13.87 1.08 7.24
N TRP A 103 -15.12 1.25 6.78
CA TRP A 103 -16.05 2.23 7.35
C TRP A 103 -16.41 1.92 8.81
N ARG A 104 -16.61 0.65 9.18
CA ARG A 104 -16.85 0.24 10.58
C ARG A 104 -15.61 0.51 11.45
N GLU A 105 -14.43 0.09 10.98
CA GLU A 105 -13.15 0.31 11.68
C GLU A 105 -12.87 1.81 11.89
N SER A 106 -13.15 2.65 10.89
CA SER A 106 -12.93 4.09 11.03
C SER A 106 -13.76 4.72 12.16
N ARG A 107 -15.03 4.29 12.30
CA ARG A 107 -15.89 4.74 13.38
C ARG A 107 -15.43 4.28 14.76
N ASN A 108 -14.85 3.10 14.85
CA ASN A 108 -14.34 2.54 16.10
C ASN A 108 -12.98 3.12 16.49
N TYR A 109 -12.16 3.44 15.51
CA TYR A 109 -10.75 3.80 15.71
C TYR A 109 -10.51 5.32 15.77
N LEU A 110 -11.28 6.10 15.04
CA LEU A 110 -11.12 7.55 14.98
C LEU A 110 -12.12 8.27 15.90
N PRO A 111 -11.67 9.33 16.60
CA PRO A 111 -12.57 10.25 17.27
C PRO A 111 -13.59 10.86 16.30
N LYS A 112 -14.82 11.15 16.78
CA LYS A 112 -15.94 11.61 15.94
C LYS A 112 -15.57 12.82 15.06
N GLU A 113 -14.82 13.76 15.61
CA GLU A 113 -14.38 14.98 14.91
C GLU A 113 -13.38 14.74 13.77
N LYS A 114 -12.81 13.51 13.70
CA LYS A 114 -11.85 13.12 12.67
C LYS A 114 -12.47 12.21 11.61
N GLN A 115 -13.59 11.58 11.88
CA GLN A 115 -14.20 10.61 10.98
C GLN A 115 -14.56 11.22 9.62
N GLY A 116 -15.00 12.47 9.57
CA GLY A 116 -15.32 13.18 8.31
C GLY A 116 -14.12 13.50 7.40
N ARG A 117 -12.89 13.18 7.83
CA ARG A 117 -11.67 13.37 7.02
C ARG A 117 -11.17 12.09 6.38
N VAL A 118 -11.77 10.96 6.72
CA VAL A 118 -11.39 9.64 6.17
C VAL A 118 -12.57 9.07 5.41
N GLU A 119 -12.33 8.66 4.19
CA GLU A 119 -13.34 8.19 3.26
C GLU A 119 -12.88 6.86 2.66
N PHE A 120 -13.81 5.95 2.35
CA PHE A 120 -13.49 4.67 1.71
C PHE A 120 -14.42 4.41 0.53
N TYR A 121 -13.85 3.95 -0.60
CA TYR A 121 -14.58 3.76 -1.84
C TYR A 121 -14.21 2.44 -2.51
N VAL A 122 -15.20 1.82 -3.15
CA VAL A 122 -14.94 0.66 -4.00
C VAL A 122 -14.31 1.16 -5.30
N ALA A 123 -13.04 0.78 -5.53
CA ALA A 123 -12.33 1.07 -6.75
C ALA A 123 -11.23 0.03 -7.00
N ARG A 124 -10.99 -0.30 -8.27
CA ARG A 124 -9.93 -1.22 -8.69
C ARG A 124 -8.64 -0.45 -8.95
N ASN A 125 -7.52 -1.07 -8.68
CA ASN A 125 -6.21 -0.45 -8.88
C ASN A 125 -5.90 -0.15 -10.35
N GLU A 126 -6.38 -0.99 -11.27
CA GLU A 126 -6.16 -0.85 -12.71
C GLU A 126 -7.08 0.18 -13.39
N THR A 127 -8.10 0.66 -12.69
CA THR A 127 -9.05 1.68 -13.18
C THR A 127 -9.36 2.70 -12.10
N LEU A 128 -8.34 3.04 -11.32
CA LEU A 128 -8.47 3.79 -10.07
C LEU A 128 -9.09 5.17 -10.27
N VAL A 129 -8.65 5.93 -11.28
CA VAL A 129 -9.21 7.25 -11.61
C VAL A 129 -10.69 7.14 -11.96
N ARG A 130 -11.05 6.24 -12.88
CA ARG A 130 -12.42 6.08 -13.35
C ARG A 130 -13.37 5.63 -12.23
N ASP A 131 -12.95 4.62 -11.46
CA ASP A 131 -13.80 4.04 -10.43
C ASP A 131 -13.99 5.02 -9.25
N LEU A 132 -12.93 5.75 -8.87
CA LEU A 132 -12.99 6.78 -7.84
C LEU A 132 -13.85 7.98 -8.30
N ALA A 133 -13.72 8.41 -9.55
CA ALA A 133 -14.56 9.46 -10.15
C ALA A 133 -16.05 9.07 -10.10
N THR A 134 -16.36 7.82 -10.46
CA THR A 134 -17.72 7.27 -10.39
C THR A 134 -18.25 7.27 -8.95
N ALA A 135 -17.44 6.80 -8.00
CA ALA A 135 -17.83 6.73 -6.59
C ALA A 135 -18.08 8.11 -5.96
N LEU A 136 -17.28 9.10 -6.36
CA LEU A 136 -17.39 10.50 -5.89
C LEU A 136 -18.46 11.30 -6.67
N ARG A 137 -18.96 10.78 -7.79
CA ARG A 137 -19.84 11.48 -8.73
C ARG A 137 -19.20 12.76 -9.27
N GLU A 138 -17.90 12.71 -9.52
CA GLU A 138 -17.11 13.80 -10.05
C GLU A 138 -16.48 13.41 -11.39
N PRO A 139 -16.25 14.34 -12.31
CA PRO A 139 -15.49 14.05 -13.53
C PRO A 139 -14.03 13.72 -13.20
N PRO A 140 -13.37 12.81 -13.97
CA PRO A 140 -12.01 12.33 -13.67
C PRO A 140 -10.94 13.43 -13.51
N ASP A 141 -11.05 14.51 -14.29
CA ASP A 141 -10.12 15.64 -14.27
C ASP A 141 -10.12 16.40 -12.93
N LYS A 142 -11.24 16.38 -12.19
CA LYS A 142 -11.32 16.97 -10.84
C LYS A 142 -10.50 16.22 -9.80
N LEU A 143 -10.16 14.97 -10.07
CA LEU A 143 -9.34 14.14 -9.19
C LEU A 143 -7.83 14.31 -9.45
N PHE A 144 -7.46 14.84 -10.62
CA PHE A 144 -6.05 14.99 -10.99
C PHE A 144 -5.34 15.93 -10.03
N SER A 145 -4.14 15.56 -9.64
CA SER A 145 -3.33 16.29 -8.64
C SER A 145 -4.04 16.46 -7.27
N GLY A 146 -5.00 15.59 -6.98
CA GLY A 146 -5.83 15.62 -5.78
C GLY A 146 -5.12 15.16 -4.51
N PHE A 147 -4.01 14.41 -4.61
CA PHE A 147 -3.33 13.79 -3.48
C PHE A 147 -1.85 14.15 -3.41
N ASP A 148 -1.31 14.23 -2.21
CA ASP A 148 0.09 14.57 -1.94
C ASP A 148 0.93 13.32 -1.67
N LEU A 149 0.35 12.35 -0.96
CA LEU A 149 0.92 11.04 -0.72
C LEU A 149 -0.07 9.97 -1.18
N ILE A 150 0.37 9.12 -2.11
CA ILE A 150 -0.37 7.93 -2.52
C ILE A 150 0.43 6.72 -2.07
N LEU A 151 -0.24 5.74 -1.46
CA LEU A 151 0.43 4.55 -0.97
C LEU A 151 -0.35 3.27 -1.31
N GLY A 152 0.39 2.16 -1.42
CA GLY A 152 -0.18 0.82 -1.55
C GLY A 152 0.69 -0.19 -0.82
N VAL A 153 0.04 -1.06 -0.05
CA VAL A 153 0.72 -2.09 0.74
C VAL A 153 0.19 -3.47 0.37
N ASN A 154 1.07 -4.34 -0.11
CA ASN A 154 0.72 -5.70 -0.55
C ASN A 154 -0.35 -5.78 -1.65
N THR A 155 -0.44 -4.79 -2.51
CA THR A 155 -1.51 -4.68 -3.50
C THR A 155 -1.02 -4.61 -4.95
N ALA A 156 0.16 -4.02 -5.22
CA ALA A 156 0.64 -3.81 -6.58
C ALA A 156 0.93 -5.12 -7.33
N ARG A 157 1.30 -6.20 -6.63
CA ARG A 157 1.51 -7.52 -7.26
C ARG A 157 0.29 -8.06 -8.01
N TYR A 158 -0.92 -7.68 -7.60
CA TYR A 158 -2.15 -8.11 -8.28
C TYR A 158 -2.28 -7.47 -9.66
N CYS A 159 -1.90 -6.19 -9.80
CA CYS A 159 -1.83 -5.54 -11.10
C CYS A 159 -0.80 -6.23 -12.02
N HIS A 160 0.33 -6.71 -11.48
CA HIS A 160 1.31 -7.49 -12.25
C HIS A 160 0.77 -8.85 -12.71
N ARG A 161 -0.08 -9.48 -11.91
CA ARG A 161 -0.74 -10.74 -12.27
C ARG A 161 -1.78 -10.57 -13.36
N SER A 162 -2.49 -9.46 -13.38
CA SER A 162 -3.47 -9.10 -14.40
C SER A 162 -2.89 -8.33 -15.59
N GLU A 163 -1.57 -8.10 -15.60
CA GLU A 163 -0.86 -7.32 -16.63
C GLU A 163 -1.34 -5.87 -16.79
N THR A 164 -1.93 -5.29 -15.72
CA THR A 164 -2.48 -3.92 -15.70
C THR A 164 -1.62 -2.94 -14.89
N GLN A 165 -0.40 -3.31 -14.53
CA GLN A 165 0.48 -2.54 -13.66
C GLN A 165 0.86 -1.16 -14.23
N LEU A 166 0.91 -1.01 -15.57
CA LEU A 166 1.20 0.28 -16.19
C LEU A 166 -0.01 1.22 -16.11
N ASP A 167 -1.21 0.72 -16.29
CA ASP A 167 -2.44 1.52 -16.20
C ASP A 167 -2.64 1.99 -14.76
N SER A 168 -2.46 1.11 -13.78
CA SER A 168 -2.44 1.49 -12.37
C SER A 168 -1.40 2.58 -12.06
N ALA A 169 -0.17 2.46 -12.57
CA ALA A 169 0.86 3.46 -12.35
C ALA A 169 0.53 4.82 -13.01
N LYS A 170 -0.09 4.83 -14.19
CA LYS A 170 -0.57 6.06 -14.85
C LYS A 170 -1.69 6.73 -14.07
N ASP A 171 -2.66 5.97 -13.57
CA ASP A 171 -3.75 6.49 -12.74
C ASP A 171 -3.21 7.11 -11.45
N ILE A 172 -2.26 6.42 -10.76
CA ILE A 172 -1.59 6.95 -9.58
C ILE A 172 -0.83 8.24 -9.91
N PHE A 173 -0.14 8.29 -11.07
CA PHE A 173 0.57 9.50 -11.50
C PHE A 173 -0.39 10.67 -11.76
N ALA A 174 -1.53 10.42 -12.40
CA ALA A 174 -2.53 11.45 -12.66
C ALA A 174 -3.11 12.03 -11.36
N LEU A 175 -3.45 11.16 -10.38
CA LEU A 175 -4.01 11.54 -9.09
C LEU A 175 -3.02 12.28 -8.20
N LEU A 176 -1.72 12.05 -8.36
CA LEU A 176 -0.68 12.64 -7.52
C LEU A 176 -0.42 14.11 -7.90
N ALA A 177 -0.33 14.98 -6.90
CA ALA A 177 0.03 16.38 -7.09
C ALA A 177 1.48 16.53 -7.58
N PRO A 178 1.83 17.56 -8.37
CA PRO A 178 3.23 17.88 -8.68
C PRO A 178 4.06 17.99 -7.39
N GLY A 179 5.23 17.34 -7.37
CA GLY A 179 6.10 17.24 -6.18
C GLY A 179 5.61 16.26 -5.11
N GLY A 180 4.44 15.64 -5.29
CA GLY A 180 3.91 14.60 -4.41
C GLY A 180 4.62 13.26 -4.59
N VAL A 181 4.43 12.33 -3.65
CA VAL A 181 5.17 11.06 -3.60
C VAL A 181 4.23 9.87 -3.55
N CYS A 182 4.57 8.83 -4.31
CA CYS A 182 3.95 7.50 -4.24
C CYS A 182 4.89 6.54 -3.49
N VAL A 183 4.33 5.77 -2.56
CA VAL A 183 5.02 4.71 -1.81
C VAL A 183 4.34 3.37 -2.09
N ASN A 184 5.06 2.44 -2.69
CA ASN A 184 4.61 1.07 -2.88
C ASN A 184 5.46 0.11 -2.04
N ILE A 185 4.80 -0.62 -1.13
CA ILE A 185 5.40 -1.66 -0.28
C ILE A 185 4.75 -2.98 -0.64
N ASP A 186 5.55 -3.96 -1.11
CA ASP A 186 5.00 -5.27 -1.46
C ASP A 186 5.96 -6.40 -1.07
N MET A 187 5.59 -7.62 -1.38
CA MET A 187 6.38 -8.81 -1.05
C MET A 187 7.68 -8.84 -1.84
N ASN A 188 8.73 -9.36 -1.19
CA ASN A 188 10.00 -9.66 -1.86
C ASN A 188 10.05 -11.14 -2.24
N ASP A 189 10.25 -11.43 -3.51
CA ASP A 189 10.37 -12.79 -4.07
C ASP A 189 11.54 -13.60 -3.46
N ARG A 190 12.54 -12.91 -2.89
CA ARG A 190 13.78 -13.48 -2.32
C ARG A 190 13.77 -13.59 -0.80
N PHE A 191 12.67 -13.29 -0.12
CA PHE A 191 12.62 -13.30 1.34
C PHE A 191 13.02 -14.65 1.94
N LEU A 192 13.91 -14.61 2.95
CA LEU A 192 14.54 -15.79 3.53
C LEU A 192 13.56 -16.81 4.14
N PHE A 193 12.51 -16.31 4.80
CA PHE A 193 11.58 -17.14 5.57
C PHE A 193 10.40 -17.70 4.75
N PHE A 194 10.27 -17.36 3.49
CA PHE A 194 9.31 -18.02 2.58
C PHE A 194 9.72 -19.47 2.23
N ARG A 195 10.32 -20.19 3.16
CA ARG A 195 11.04 -21.42 2.81
C ARG A 195 10.22 -22.69 2.72
N SER A 196 8.98 -22.76 3.21
CA SER A 196 8.45 -24.11 3.36
C SER A 196 7.46 -24.57 2.28
N SER A 197 6.34 -23.98 2.11
CA SER A 197 5.30 -24.54 1.21
C SER A 197 5.08 -23.72 -0.06
N LEU A 198 5.14 -22.41 0.04
CA LEU A 198 4.95 -21.51 -1.09
C LEU A 198 6.11 -21.56 -2.09
N LYS A 199 7.35 -21.84 -1.67
CA LYS A 199 8.52 -21.82 -2.56
C LYS A 199 8.65 -23.00 -3.52
N ARG A 200 8.22 -24.19 -3.17
CA ARG A 200 8.29 -25.33 -4.11
C ARG A 200 7.24 -25.20 -5.22
N GLY A 201 6.07 -24.68 -4.90
CA GLY A 201 5.04 -24.35 -5.89
C GLY A 201 5.38 -23.09 -6.70
N ALA A 202 5.81 -22.01 -6.04
CA ALA A 202 6.05 -20.71 -6.68
C ALA A 202 7.23 -20.70 -7.66
N ARG A 203 8.34 -21.42 -7.38
CA ARG A 203 9.46 -21.54 -8.33
C ARG A 203 9.11 -22.35 -9.57
N ALA A 204 8.21 -23.31 -9.46
CA ALA A 204 7.75 -24.11 -10.60
C ALA A 204 6.68 -23.38 -11.43
N GLN A 205 6.00 -22.37 -10.87
CA GLN A 205 4.89 -21.65 -11.49
C GLN A 205 5.17 -20.14 -11.70
N GLN A 206 6.41 -19.70 -11.63
CA GLN A 206 6.80 -18.28 -11.85
C GLN A 206 6.69 -17.88 -13.34
N LYS A 207 5.59 -18.22 -14.01
CA LYS A 207 5.21 -17.52 -15.24
C LYS A 207 4.65 -16.16 -14.85
N LYS A 208 5.11 -15.07 -15.51
CA LYS A 208 4.46 -13.77 -15.46
C LYS A 208 2.94 -13.99 -15.65
N GLY A 209 2.12 -13.44 -14.78
CA GLY A 209 0.68 -13.66 -14.80
C GLY A 209 0.15 -14.85 -14.00
N GLY A 210 0.99 -15.69 -13.39
CA GLY A 210 0.54 -16.80 -12.54
C GLY A 210 0.11 -16.37 -11.13
N GLU A 211 -0.80 -17.11 -10.51
CA GLU A 211 -1.36 -16.81 -9.16
C GLU A 211 -0.31 -16.64 -8.06
N ALA A 212 0.82 -17.34 -8.15
CA ALA A 212 1.91 -17.27 -7.18
C ALA A 212 3.01 -16.27 -7.58
N TYR A 213 2.83 -15.49 -8.65
CA TYR A 213 3.85 -14.56 -9.13
C TYR A 213 4.06 -13.40 -8.14
N ILE A 214 5.30 -13.29 -7.66
CA ILE A 214 5.77 -12.14 -6.89
C ILE A 214 6.78 -11.41 -7.77
N PRO A 215 6.49 -10.16 -8.19
CA PRO A 215 7.40 -9.38 -9.00
C PRO A 215 8.75 -9.14 -8.32
N SER A 216 9.81 -9.05 -9.10
CA SER A 216 11.10 -8.57 -8.60
C SER A 216 11.00 -7.07 -8.25
N LEU A 217 11.96 -6.56 -7.48
CA LEU A 217 12.04 -5.12 -7.18
C LEU A 217 12.08 -4.26 -8.46
N GLN A 218 12.75 -4.75 -9.50
CA GLN A 218 12.84 -4.07 -10.79
C GLN A 218 11.49 -4.09 -11.53
N ASP A 219 10.78 -5.21 -11.50
CA ASP A 219 9.43 -5.32 -12.09
C ASP A 219 8.45 -4.38 -11.38
N TYR A 220 8.49 -4.27 -10.04
CA TYR A 220 7.67 -3.29 -9.31
C TYR A 220 7.99 -1.84 -9.71
N ALA A 221 9.25 -1.49 -9.93
CA ALA A 221 9.64 -0.12 -10.27
C ALA A 221 9.37 0.26 -11.73
N ALA A 222 9.40 -0.71 -12.65
CA ALA A 222 9.32 -0.44 -14.09
C ALA A 222 8.04 0.31 -14.52
N PRO A 223 6.82 -0.03 -14.07
CA PRO A 223 5.61 0.71 -14.45
C PRO A 223 5.61 2.16 -13.94
N PHE A 224 6.15 2.42 -12.75
CA PHE A 224 6.28 3.78 -12.22
C PHE A 224 7.25 4.62 -13.06
N LYS A 225 8.41 4.07 -13.43
CA LYS A 225 9.34 4.73 -14.35
C LYS A 225 8.68 5.05 -15.70
N LYS A 226 7.96 4.10 -16.29
CA LYS A 226 7.25 4.28 -17.55
C LYS A 226 6.11 5.30 -17.47
N ALA A 227 5.49 5.45 -16.30
CA ALA A 227 4.46 6.46 -16.08
C ALA A 227 5.02 7.88 -15.84
N GLY A 228 6.35 8.05 -15.73
CA GLY A 228 7.00 9.35 -15.60
C GLY A 228 7.44 9.74 -14.18
N PHE A 229 7.42 8.80 -13.23
CA PHE A 229 7.92 9.07 -11.88
C PHE A 229 9.43 9.21 -11.82
N GLU A 230 9.90 10.20 -11.09
CA GLU A 230 11.28 10.25 -10.59
C GLU A 230 11.43 9.25 -9.45
N MET A 231 12.34 8.28 -9.61
CA MET A 231 12.52 7.22 -8.62
C MET A 231 13.43 7.69 -7.49
N LEU A 232 12.88 7.80 -6.28
CA LEU A 232 13.62 8.23 -5.09
C LEU A 232 14.25 7.05 -4.35
N ARG A 233 13.53 5.92 -4.23
CA ARG A 233 14.04 4.73 -3.54
C ARG A 233 13.57 3.45 -4.24
N GLN A 234 14.47 2.49 -4.35
CA GLN A 234 14.20 1.13 -4.82
C GLN A 234 15.06 0.20 -3.97
N GLU A 235 14.46 -0.48 -3.00
CA GLU A 235 15.22 -1.30 -2.06
C GLU A 235 14.37 -2.39 -1.41
N HIS A 236 15.04 -3.36 -0.82
CA HIS A 236 14.40 -4.30 0.10
C HIS A 236 14.62 -3.82 1.53
N PHE A 237 13.60 -3.99 2.38
CA PHE A 237 13.63 -3.53 3.75
C PHE A 237 12.77 -4.40 4.66
N CYS A 238 12.82 -4.14 5.95
CA CYS A 238 12.21 -4.81 7.08
C CYS A 238 12.50 -6.31 7.18
N TRP A 239 12.69 -6.76 8.42
CA TRP A 239 13.04 -8.15 8.74
C TRP A 239 12.01 -8.85 9.62
N VAL A 240 11.07 -8.10 10.16
CA VAL A 240 10.04 -8.61 11.07
C VAL A 240 8.86 -9.18 10.28
N PRO A 241 8.56 -10.48 10.37
CA PRO A 241 7.38 -11.07 9.74
C PRO A 241 6.07 -10.55 10.38
N HIS A 242 5.00 -10.52 9.61
CA HIS A 242 3.66 -10.17 10.11
C HIS A 242 3.18 -11.08 11.25
N SER A 243 3.58 -12.35 11.22
CA SER A 243 3.22 -13.35 12.22
C SER A 243 4.14 -13.36 13.44
N ALA A 244 5.11 -12.46 13.53
CA ALA A 244 6.05 -12.42 14.64
C ALA A 244 5.37 -11.99 15.94
N GLY A 245 5.61 -12.74 17.01
CA GLY A 245 5.27 -12.31 18.37
C GLY A 245 6.31 -11.33 18.93
N ALA A 246 6.03 -10.75 20.10
CA ALA A 246 6.88 -9.74 20.73
C ALA A 246 8.36 -10.13 20.88
N PRO A 247 8.72 -11.33 21.36
CA PRO A 247 10.14 -11.73 21.48
C PRO A 247 10.85 -11.77 20.13
N MET A 248 10.19 -12.29 19.10
CA MET A 248 10.74 -12.37 17.74
C MET A 248 10.94 -10.97 17.13
N CYS A 249 9.99 -10.07 17.34
CA CYS A 249 10.11 -8.68 16.89
C CYS A 249 11.33 -8.00 17.52
N THR A 250 11.53 -8.16 18.83
CA THR A 250 12.68 -7.59 19.54
C THR A 250 14.00 -8.12 18.98
N ILE A 251 14.12 -9.44 18.81
CA ILE A 251 15.34 -10.07 18.28
C ILE A 251 15.62 -9.59 16.85
N LEU A 252 14.63 -9.68 15.97
CA LEU A 252 14.81 -9.34 14.55
C LEU A 252 15.04 -7.83 14.35
N SER A 253 14.42 -6.97 15.15
CA SER A 253 14.68 -5.53 15.08
C SER A 253 16.09 -5.17 15.53
N SER A 254 16.59 -5.79 16.58
CA SER A 254 17.96 -5.60 17.05
C SER A 254 19.01 -6.08 16.02
N LEU A 255 18.72 -7.17 15.31
CA LEU A 255 19.56 -7.71 14.25
C LEU A 255 19.40 -6.99 12.91
N SER A 256 18.34 -6.21 12.73
CA SER A 256 17.98 -5.56 11.45
C SER A 256 19.13 -4.75 10.82
N PRO A 257 19.93 -3.95 11.56
CA PRO A 257 21.06 -3.22 10.97
C PRO A 257 22.10 -4.16 10.34
N VAL A 258 22.47 -5.22 11.04
CA VAL A 258 23.45 -6.21 10.55
C VAL A 258 22.89 -6.99 9.35
N LEU A 259 21.66 -7.48 9.47
CA LEU A 259 20.98 -8.18 8.38
C LEU A 259 20.83 -7.30 7.13
N SER A 260 20.57 -6.02 7.31
CA SER A 260 20.47 -5.05 6.21
C SER A 260 21.80 -4.76 5.54
N LEU A 261 22.90 -4.90 6.28
CA LEU A 261 24.25 -4.74 5.71
C LEU A 261 24.66 -5.97 4.88
N VAL A 262 24.42 -7.18 5.40
CA VAL A 262 24.97 -8.42 4.78
C VAL A 262 23.98 -9.13 3.84
N ALA A 263 22.67 -8.89 3.99
CA ALA A 263 21.65 -9.67 3.30
C ALA A 263 20.44 -8.83 2.84
N LYS A 264 20.60 -7.53 2.58
CA LYS A 264 19.50 -6.58 2.26
C LYS A 264 18.53 -7.12 1.20
N SER A 265 19.04 -7.80 0.17
CA SER A 265 18.22 -8.41 -0.90
C SER A 265 17.28 -9.54 -0.42
N ARG A 266 17.44 -9.99 0.81
CA ARG A 266 16.64 -11.05 1.46
C ARG A 266 15.67 -10.50 2.51
N ALA A 267 15.56 -9.18 2.68
CA ALA A 267 14.59 -8.56 3.56
C ALA A 267 13.16 -8.86 3.10
N MET A 268 12.18 -8.69 3.99
CA MET A 268 10.82 -9.18 3.79
C MET A 268 10.07 -8.43 2.67
N ARG A 269 10.35 -7.14 2.51
CA ARG A 269 9.59 -6.26 1.63
C ARG A 269 10.42 -5.64 0.53
N SER A 270 9.78 -5.47 -0.63
CA SER A 270 10.21 -4.59 -1.70
C SER A 270 9.59 -3.21 -1.51
N LEU A 271 10.39 -2.16 -1.58
CA LEU A 271 9.99 -0.76 -1.49
C LEU A 271 10.29 -0.04 -2.79
N VAL A 272 9.29 0.60 -3.34
CA VAL A 272 9.42 1.53 -4.46
C VAL A 272 8.83 2.87 -4.04
N VAL A 273 9.64 3.92 -4.08
CA VAL A 273 9.21 5.30 -3.83
C VAL A 273 9.47 6.13 -5.07
N GLY A 274 8.42 6.70 -5.62
CA GLY A 274 8.48 7.57 -6.78
C GLY A 274 7.87 8.94 -6.49
N ARG A 275 8.42 9.99 -7.06
CA ARG A 275 7.91 11.37 -6.98
C ARG A 275 7.38 11.79 -8.34
N LYS A 276 6.22 12.46 -8.36
CA LYS A 276 5.80 13.19 -9.55
C LYS A 276 6.64 14.46 -9.65
N PRO A 277 7.34 14.71 -10.76
CA PRO A 277 8.10 15.94 -10.93
C PRO A 277 7.26 17.18 -10.61
N ALA A 278 7.87 18.20 -10.02
CA ALA A 278 7.25 19.52 -9.94
C ALA A 278 7.15 20.11 -11.35
N ALA A 279 6.03 20.77 -11.65
CA ALA A 279 5.85 21.42 -12.95
C ALA A 279 6.79 22.62 -13.07
#